data_9e82ad9573cdb5e8598683c14f9960e4
#
_entry.id   9e82ad9573cdb5e8598683c14f9960e4
#
_cell.length_a   1.000
_cell.length_b   1.000
_cell.length_c   1.000
_cell.angle_alpha   90.00
_cell.angle_beta   90.00
_cell.angle_gamma   90.00
#
_symmetry.space_group_name_H-M   'P 1'
#
loop_
_entity.id
_entity.type
_entity.pdbx_description
1 polymer ?
#
loop_
_entity_poly.entity_id
_entity_poly.type
_entity_poly.pdbx_seq_one_letter_code
_entity_poly.pdbx_strand_id
1 'polypeptide(L)'
;MIHPHTYIHPNAKLATNVKVDPFTVIHQDVEVGEGTWIGSNVTIMEGTRIGKNCRIFPGAVLGAIPQDRKFDGERTTVEIGDNCTIREFVTIHRGTSDRMKTIVGNNCWILAYSHVGHDCIIGNNCTISNNSQLAGHVVLGDWVGLGGVCAIHQFVQVGAHAFISGGSLVGKDVPPYIKAARQPLSYAGVNSVGLKRRGFTIEKINHILDIYRILYNKGLNTSQALEFLEEEFPATDERDEIVTFIRESSRGIIKRFTKGNGDDDIPN
;
A
#
# COMPACT_ATOMS: atom_id res chain seq x y z
N MET A 1 -4.49 -27.46 12.00
CA MET A 1 -5.55 -28.48 11.66
C MET A 1 -5.96 -28.22 10.21
N ILE A 2 -5.89 -29.24 9.36
CA ILE A 2 -6.26 -29.16 7.94
C ILE A 2 -7.59 -29.88 7.76
N HIS A 3 -8.57 -29.22 7.15
CA HIS A 3 -9.87 -29.81 6.91
C HIS A 3 -9.78 -30.86 5.77
N PRO A 4 -10.46 -32.04 5.86
CA PRO A 4 -10.34 -33.13 4.87
C PRO A 4 -10.81 -32.74 3.45
N HIS A 5 -11.70 -31.77 3.30
CA HIS A 5 -12.16 -31.26 2.01
C HIS A 5 -11.30 -30.09 1.49
N THR A 6 -9.97 -30.19 1.59
CA THR A 6 -9.01 -29.26 1.00
C THR A 6 -8.19 -29.96 -0.07
N TYR A 7 -7.71 -29.21 -1.05
CA TYR A 7 -6.68 -29.70 -1.95
C TYR A 7 -5.36 -28.97 -1.63
N ILE A 8 -4.37 -29.72 -1.16
CA ILE A 8 -3.04 -29.21 -0.89
C ILE A 8 -2.04 -30.02 -1.71
N HIS A 9 -1.33 -29.34 -2.61
CA HIS A 9 -0.33 -30.00 -3.44
C HIS A 9 0.80 -30.59 -2.56
N PRO A 10 1.30 -31.81 -2.82
CA PRO A 10 2.33 -32.44 -1.99
C PRO A 10 3.63 -31.66 -1.82
N ASN A 11 3.96 -30.79 -2.77
CA ASN A 11 5.14 -29.92 -2.72
C ASN A 11 4.90 -28.58 -1.99
N ALA A 12 3.70 -28.31 -1.50
CA ALA A 12 3.44 -27.16 -0.65
C ALA A 12 4.03 -27.39 0.76
N LYS A 13 4.62 -26.33 1.32
CA LYS A 13 5.26 -26.37 2.64
C LYS A 13 4.42 -25.58 3.64
N LEU A 14 3.68 -26.25 4.47
CA LEU A 14 2.90 -25.67 5.55
C LEU A 14 3.54 -25.97 6.90
N ALA A 15 3.69 -24.96 7.74
CA ALA A 15 4.16 -25.17 9.12
C ALA A 15 3.16 -26.02 9.92
N THR A 16 3.63 -26.67 10.98
CA THR A 16 2.88 -27.72 11.71
C THR A 16 1.56 -27.27 12.32
N ASN A 17 1.40 -26.01 12.65
CA ASN A 17 0.22 -25.44 13.32
C ASN A 17 -0.65 -24.55 12.40
N VAL A 18 -0.45 -24.61 11.10
CA VAL A 18 -1.32 -23.96 10.10
C VAL A 18 -2.72 -24.56 10.15
N LYS A 19 -3.74 -23.71 10.07
CA LYS A 19 -5.14 -24.12 9.98
C LYS A 19 -5.65 -23.81 8.58
N VAL A 20 -6.32 -24.79 7.96
CA VAL A 20 -6.91 -24.65 6.62
C VAL A 20 -8.35 -25.13 6.66
N ASP A 21 -9.26 -24.25 6.32
CA ASP A 21 -10.70 -24.52 6.27
C ASP A 21 -11.11 -25.19 4.93
N PRO A 22 -12.32 -25.76 4.83
CA PRO A 22 -12.74 -26.57 3.70
C PRO A 22 -12.77 -25.80 2.37
N PHE A 23 -12.64 -26.56 1.27
CA PHE A 23 -12.69 -26.09 -0.11
C PHE A 23 -11.58 -25.11 -0.53
N THR A 24 -10.52 -25.06 0.26
CA THR A 24 -9.31 -24.28 -0.06
C THR A 24 -8.39 -25.09 -0.96
N VAL A 25 -7.78 -24.41 -1.93
CA VAL A 25 -6.83 -24.98 -2.89
C VAL A 25 -5.46 -24.32 -2.70
N ILE A 26 -4.43 -25.13 -2.43
CA ILE A 26 -3.04 -24.70 -2.30
C ILE A 26 -2.19 -25.41 -3.35
N HIS A 27 -1.61 -24.63 -4.25
CA HIS A 27 -0.79 -25.15 -5.36
C HIS A 27 0.62 -25.55 -4.90
N GLN A 28 1.40 -26.08 -5.85
CA GLN A 28 2.82 -26.36 -5.64
C GLN A 28 3.60 -25.06 -5.35
N ASP A 29 4.83 -25.19 -4.83
CA ASP A 29 5.72 -24.05 -4.55
C ASP A 29 5.06 -22.94 -3.72
N VAL A 30 4.25 -23.33 -2.73
CA VAL A 30 3.66 -22.44 -1.72
C VAL A 30 4.30 -22.71 -0.37
N GLU A 31 4.62 -21.65 0.38
CA GLU A 31 5.12 -21.74 1.75
C GLU A 31 4.20 -20.93 2.69
N VAL A 32 3.82 -21.51 3.84
CA VAL A 32 2.94 -20.89 4.83
C VAL A 32 3.55 -21.00 6.22
N GLY A 33 3.77 -19.87 6.87
CA GLY A 33 4.36 -19.76 8.20
C GLY A 33 3.41 -20.18 9.33
N GLU A 34 4.01 -20.34 10.51
CA GLU A 34 3.33 -20.82 11.73
C GLU A 34 2.14 -19.94 12.14
N GLY A 35 1.13 -20.55 12.74
CA GLY A 35 -0.02 -19.85 13.31
C GLY A 35 -0.98 -19.26 12.27
N THR A 36 -0.67 -19.36 10.99
CA THR A 36 -1.51 -18.82 9.92
C THR A 36 -2.80 -19.62 9.78
N TRP A 37 -3.91 -18.91 9.64
CA TRP A 37 -5.22 -19.45 9.34
C TRP A 37 -5.65 -19.07 7.92
N ILE A 38 -6.12 -20.08 7.17
CA ILE A 38 -6.60 -19.95 5.80
C ILE A 38 -8.07 -20.38 5.79
N GLY A 39 -8.95 -19.43 5.50
CA GLY A 39 -10.40 -19.62 5.45
C GLY A 39 -10.86 -20.45 4.26
N SER A 40 -12.16 -20.73 4.21
CA SER A 40 -12.77 -21.56 3.17
C SER A 40 -12.71 -20.91 1.79
N ASN A 41 -12.64 -21.72 0.74
CA ASN A 41 -12.64 -21.25 -0.66
C ASN A 41 -11.50 -20.26 -1.00
N VAL A 42 -10.37 -20.32 -0.31
CA VAL A 42 -9.17 -19.58 -0.65
C VAL A 42 -8.38 -20.33 -1.72
N THR A 43 -7.82 -19.60 -2.67
CA THR A 43 -6.89 -20.16 -3.65
C THR A 43 -5.51 -19.54 -3.46
N ILE A 44 -4.51 -20.38 -3.18
CA ILE A 44 -3.11 -19.98 -3.08
C ILE A 44 -2.34 -20.60 -4.22
N MET A 45 -1.88 -19.78 -5.14
CA MET A 45 -1.21 -20.21 -6.35
C MET A 45 0.31 -20.30 -6.15
N GLU A 46 0.98 -20.95 -7.08
CA GLU A 46 2.42 -21.18 -7.02
C GLU A 46 3.24 -19.87 -6.89
N GLY A 47 4.39 -19.94 -6.23
CA GLY A 47 5.24 -18.79 -5.96
C GLY A 47 4.79 -17.93 -4.77
N THR A 48 3.78 -18.35 -4.01
CA THR A 48 3.28 -17.59 -2.86
C THR A 48 4.03 -17.98 -1.58
N ARG A 49 4.48 -16.97 -0.84
CA ARG A 49 5.13 -17.07 0.48
C ARG A 49 4.33 -16.27 1.48
N ILE A 50 3.79 -16.93 2.50
CA ILE A 50 2.96 -16.30 3.55
C ILE A 50 3.70 -16.45 4.87
N GLY A 51 3.86 -15.34 5.58
CA GLY A 51 4.50 -15.29 6.89
C GLY A 51 3.68 -15.95 8.01
N LYS A 52 4.07 -15.67 9.25
CA LYS A 52 3.48 -16.22 10.46
C LYS A 52 2.23 -15.46 10.89
N ASN A 53 1.34 -16.14 11.60
CA ASN A 53 0.15 -15.55 12.26
C ASN A 53 -0.75 -14.74 11.32
N CYS A 54 -0.74 -15.04 10.03
CA CYS A 54 -1.61 -14.40 9.06
C CYS A 54 -3.05 -14.94 9.14
N ARG A 55 -3.99 -14.13 8.70
CA ARG A 55 -5.40 -14.50 8.59
C ARG A 55 -5.88 -14.22 7.17
N ILE A 56 -6.14 -15.29 6.43
CA ILE A 56 -6.60 -15.23 5.04
C ILE A 56 -8.07 -15.61 5.00
N PHE A 57 -8.91 -14.68 4.63
CA PHE A 57 -10.36 -14.82 4.67
C PHE A 57 -10.94 -15.44 3.39
N PRO A 58 -12.19 -15.95 3.44
CA PRO A 58 -12.79 -16.70 2.35
C PRO A 58 -12.77 -15.97 1.00
N GLY A 59 -12.52 -16.72 -0.06
CA GLY A 59 -12.54 -16.25 -1.44
C GLY A 59 -11.33 -15.44 -1.87
N ALA A 60 -10.32 -15.23 -1.00
CA ALA A 60 -9.08 -14.58 -1.39
C ALA A 60 -8.29 -15.43 -2.41
N VAL A 61 -7.63 -14.76 -3.38
CA VAL A 61 -6.78 -15.40 -4.39
C VAL A 61 -5.39 -14.76 -4.31
N LEU A 62 -4.41 -15.58 -3.93
CA LEU A 62 -3.03 -15.11 -3.71
C LEU A 62 -2.08 -15.77 -4.71
N GLY A 63 -1.23 -14.98 -5.35
CA GLY A 63 -0.23 -15.47 -6.28
C GLY A 63 -0.74 -15.72 -7.71
N ALA A 64 -1.91 -15.18 -8.09
CA ALA A 64 -2.36 -15.27 -9.47
C ALA A 64 -1.34 -14.64 -10.43
N ILE A 65 -1.32 -15.13 -11.66
CA ILE A 65 -0.46 -14.56 -12.72
C ILE A 65 -0.78 -13.09 -12.93
N PRO A 66 0.23 -12.25 -13.29
CA PRO A 66 0.02 -10.85 -13.58
C PRO A 66 -1.04 -10.60 -14.65
N GLN A 67 -1.84 -9.56 -14.46
CA GLN A 67 -2.72 -9.02 -15.51
C GLN A 67 -1.94 -8.08 -16.43
N ASP A 68 -0.78 -8.54 -16.88
CA ASP A 68 0.09 -7.83 -17.81
C ASP A 68 0.25 -8.68 -19.10
N ARG A 69 0.02 -8.07 -20.24
CA ARG A 69 0.16 -8.73 -21.55
C ARG A 69 1.59 -9.14 -21.88
N LYS A 70 2.57 -8.57 -21.19
CA LYS A 70 4.00 -8.88 -21.35
C LYS A 70 4.46 -10.07 -20.52
N PHE A 71 3.63 -10.55 -19.60
CA PHE A 71 3.97 -11.70 -18.78
C PHE A 71 4.06 -12.96 -19.66
N ASP A 72 5.23 -13.62 -19.65
CA ASP A 72 5.56 -14.77 -20.50
C ASP A 72 5.80 -16.06 -19.68
N GLY A 73 5.22 -16.14 -18.49
CA GLY A 73 5.30 -17.34 -17.64
C GLY A 73 6.53 -17.42 -16.76
N GLU A 74 7.24 -16.33 -16.54
CA GLU A 74 8.41 -16.24 -15.66
C GLU A 74 8.09 -16.65 -14.23
N ARG A 75 9.07 -17.28 -13.55
CA ARG A 75 8.94 -17.74 -12.16
C ARG A 75 9.10 -16.56 -11.22
N THR A 76 7.99 -16.01 -10.80
CA THR A 76 7.92 -14.85 -9.93
C THR A 76 7.11 -15.17 -8.66
N THR A 77 7.16 -14.30 -7.64
CA THR A 77 6.59 -14.58 -6.33
C THR A 77 5.61 -13.50 -5.85
N VAL A 78 4.79 -13.90 -4.87
CA VAL A 78 4.13 -13.02 -3.90
C VAL A 78 4.73 -13.33 -2.53
N GLU A 79 5.20 -12.31 -1.84
CA GLU A 79 5.74 -12.42 -0.49
C GLU A 79 4.87 -11.60 0.48
N ILE A 80 4.21 -12.26 1.44
CA ILE A 80 3.36 -11.64 2.46
C ILE A 80 4.05 -11.83 3.80
N GLY A 81 4.31 -10.74 4.51
CA GLY A 81 4.94 -10.74 5.82
C GLY A 81 4.07 -11.31 6.93
N ASP A 82 4.53 -11.17 8.16
CA ASP A 82 3.90 -11.70 9.35
C ASP A 82 2.69 -10.86 9.81
N ASN A 83 1.76 -11.49 10.54
CA ASN A 83 0.60 -10.87 11.19
C ASN A 83 -0.33 -10.11 10.24
N CYS A 84 -0.37 -10.47 8.97
CA CYS A 84 -1.22 -9.83 7.99
C CYS A 84 -2.65 -10.37 8.04
N THR A 85 -3.61 -9.48 7.81
CA THR A 85 -5.03 -9.84 7.64
C THR A 85 -5.44 -9.53 6.20
N ILE A 86 -5.73 -10.58 5.44
CA ILE A 86 -6.21 -10.50 4.05
C ILE A 86 -7.68 -10.89 4.05
N ARG A 87 -8.55 -9.93 3.79
CA ARG A 87 -10.00 -10.10 3.88
C ARG A 87 -10.59 -10.78 2.63
N GLU A 88 -11.91 -10.91 2.66
CA GLU A 88 -12.68 -11.66 1.69
C GLU A 88 -12.47 -11.15 0.26
N PHE A 89 -12.29 -12.06 -0.67
CA PHE A 89 -12.16 -11.77 -2.10
C PHE A 89 -11.04 -10.79 -2.49
N VAL A 90 -10.04 -10.65 -1.64
CA VAL A 90 -8.82 -9.91 -1.99
C VAL A 90 -8.05 -10.69 -3.05
N THR A 91 -7.49 -9.98 -4.03
CA THR A 91 -6.57 -10.56 -5.01
C THR A 91 -5.20 -9.92 -4.91
N ILE A 92 -4.14 -10.75 -4.88
CA ILE A 92 -2.74 -10.30 -4.90
C ILE A 92 -2.03 -11.05 -6.01
N HIS A 93 -1.55 -10.34 -7.02
CA HIS A 93 -0.87 -10.94 -8.16
C HIS A 93 0.64 -10.99 -7.93
N ARG A 94 1.29 -12.05 -8.44
CA ARG A 94 2.74 -12.18 -8.38
C ARG A 94 3.43 -11.18 -9.31
N GLY A 95 4.74 -10.98 -9.15
CA GLY A 95 5.52 -10.05 -9.95
C GLY A 95 5.69 -10.46 -11.41
N THR A 96 6.22 -9.56 -12.21
CA THR A 96 6.72 -9.81 -13.57
C THR A 96 8.24 -9.92 -13.58
N SER A 97 8.85 -10.05 -14.75
CA SER A 97 10.32 -10.02 -14.94
C SER A 97 10.96 -8.69 -14.47
N ASP A 98 10.19 -7.64 -14.24
CA ASP A 98 10.73 -6.34 -13.82
C ASP A 98 11.21 -6.34 -12.36
N ARG A 99 10.37 -6.78 -11.42
CA ARG A 99 10.76 -6.89 -9.99
C ARG A 99 10.81 -8.33 -9.47
N MET A 100 10.43 -9.29 -10.26
CA MET A 100 10.36 -10.72 -9.91
C MET A 100 9.42 -11.05 -8.76
N LYS A 101 8.84 -10.05 -8.10
CA LYS A 101 7.98 -10.26 -6.93
C LYS A 101 7.03 -9.09 -6.63
N THR A 102 5.92 -9.42 -5.99
CA THR A 102 5.02 -8.50 -5.29
C THR A 102 5.21 -8.70 -3.79
N ILE A 103 5.33 -7.62 -3.02
CA ILE A 103 5.62 -7.68 -1.58
C ILE A 103 4.50 -7.00 -0.79
N VAL A 104 4.07 -7.65 0.28
CA VAL A 104 3.26 -7.07 1.36
C VAL A 104 4.04 -7.23 2.65
N GLY A 105 4.37 -6.11 3.31
CA GLY A 105 5.08 -6.08 4.57
C GLY A 105 4.30 -6.68 5.74
N ASN A 106 4.82 -6.52 6.94
CA ASN A 106 4.23 -7.08 8.16
C ASN A 106 3.05 -6.24 8.68
N ASN A 107 2.18 -6.87 9.46
CA ASN A 107 1.06 -6.23 10.17
C ASN A 107 0.09 -5.46 9.26
N CYS A 108 -0.03 -5.85 8.00
CA CYS A 108 -0.90 -5.20 7.03
C CYS A 108 -2.34 -5.70 7.11
N TRP A 109 -3.28 -4.79 6.87
CA TRP A 109 -4.70 -5.08 6.73
C TRP A 109 -5.15 -4.74 5.32
N ILE A 110 -5.47 -5.76 4.52
CA ILE A 110 -6.02 -5.61 3.17
C ILE A 110 -7.48 -6.05 3.24
N LEU A 111 -8.38 -5.07 3.13
CA LEU A 111 -9.80 -5.29 3.35
C LEU A 111 -10.51 -5.79 2.09
N ALA A 112 -11.74 -6.26 2.28
CA ALA A 112 -12.47 -7.03 1.29
C ALA A 112 -12.54 -6.37 -0.09
N TYR A 113 -12.46 -7.21 -1.13
CA TYR A 113 -12.52 -6.84 -2.55
C TYR A 113 -11.40 -5.92 -3.03
N SER A 114 -10.32 -5.75 -2.25
CA SER A 114 -9.15 -4.97 -2.71
C SER A 114 -8.27 -5.80 -3.63
N HIS A 115 -7.56 -5.11 -4.52
CA HIS A 115 -6.61 -5.70 -5.45
C HIS A 115 -5.22 -5.11 -5.28
N VAL A 116 -4.20 -5.97 -5.26
CA VAL A 116 -2.79 -5.60 -5.32
C VAL A 116 -2.21 -6.16 -6.62
N GLY A 117 -1.88 -5.26 -7.54
CA GLY A 117 -1.30 -5.59 -8.84
C GLY A 117 0.13 -6.14 -8.73
N HIS A 118 0.64 -6.63 -9.85
CA HIS A 118 1.99 -7.17 -9.97
C HIS A 118 3.07 -6.13 -9.61
N ASP A 119 4.20 -6.58 -9.09
CA ASP A 119 5.37 -5.75 -8.76
C ASP A 119 5.10 -4.62 -7.75
N CYS A 120 3.96 -4.66 -7.04
CA CYS A 120 3.71 -3.74 -5.94
C CYS A 120 4.61 -4.02 -4.74
N ILE A 121 5.00 -2.96 -4.03
CA ILE A 121 5.70 -3.04 -2.75
C ILE A 121 4.85 -2.30 -1.71
N ILE A 122 4.29 -3.04 -0.77
CA ILE A 122 3.51 -2.51 0.33
C ILE A 122 4.37 -2.59 1.58
N GLY A 123 4.62 -1.47 2.23
CA GLY A 123 5.36 -1.38 3.49
C GLY A 123 4.63 -2.04 4.66
N ASN A 124 5.20 -1.90 5.84
CA ASN A 124 4.63 -2.47 7.06
C ASN A 124 3.47 -1.64 7.61
N ASN A 125 2.58 -2.28 8.37
CA ASN A 125 1.48 -1.62 9.09
C ASN A 125 0.51 -0.84 8.18
N CYS A 126 0.43 -1.19 6.92
CA CYS A 126 -0.47 -0.55 5.97
C CYS A 126 -1.92 -1.02 6.14
N THR A 127 -2.86 -0.12 5.86
CA THR A 127 -4.29 -0.45 5.78
C THR A 127 -4.82 -0.08 4.39
N ILE A 128 -5.26 -1.06 3.64
CA ILE A 128 -5.91 -0.90 2.34
C ILE A 128 -7.39 -1.21 2.53
N SER A 129 -8.22 -0.16 2.55
CA SER A 129 -9.66 -0.34 2.82
C SER A 129 -10.41 -0.92 1.61
N ASN A 130 -11.64 -1.38 1.88
CA ASN A 130 -12.48 -2.12 0.94
C ASN A 130 -12.51 -1.53 -0.48
N ASN A 131 -12.50 -2.39 -1.48
CA ASN A 131 -12.59 -2.05 -2.90
C ASN A 131 -11.49 -1.12 -3.42
N SER A 132 -10.34 -1.03 -2.74
CA SER A 132 -9.21 -0.25 -3.24
C SER A 132 -8.40 -1.07 -4.25
N GLN A 133 -8.03 -0.43 -5.36
CA GLN A 133 -7.38 -1.07 -6.50
C GLN A 133 -6.00 -0.46 -6.72
N LEU A 134 -4.96 -1.26 -6.54
CA LEU A 134 -3.59 -0.86 -6.81
C LEU A 134 -3.15 -1.48 -8.15
N ALA A 135 -2.87 -0.63 -9.13
CA ALA A 135 -2.27 -1.08 -10.40
C ALA A 135 -0.82 -1.55 -10.18
N GLY A 136 -0.22 -2.12 -11.20
CA GLY A 136 1.15 -2.65 -11.10
C GLY A 136 2.18 -1.60 -10.65
N HIS A 137 3.26 -2.06 -10.02
CA HIS A 137 4.41 -1.25 -9.58
C HIS A 137 4.12 -0.15 -8.54
N VAL A 138 2.96 -0.12 -7.93
CA VAL A 138 2.65 0.82 -6.84
C VAL A 138 3.54 0.55 -5.64
N VAL A 139 4.06 1.61 -5.03
CA VAL A 139 4.82 1.55 -3.79
C VAL A 139 4.08 2.30 -2.70
N LEU A 140 3.77 1.61 -1.61
CA LEU A 140 3.27 2.22 -0.37
C LEU A 140 4.35 2.12 0.70
N GLY A 141 4.72 3.27 1.28
CA GLY A 141 5.59 3.29 2.45
C GLY A 141 4.91 2.73 3.71
N ASP A 142 5.64 2.63 4.79
CA ASP A 142 5.11 2.13 6.06
C ASP A 142 3.96 2.99 6.59
N TRP A 143 3.01 2.36 7.24
CA TRP A 143 1.87 3.04 7.86
C TRP A 143 0.95 3.82 6.91
N VAL A 144 0.99 3.53 5.62
CA VAL A 144 0.04 4.13 4.68
C VAL A 144 -1.37 3.63 4.95
N GLY A 145 -2.33 4.57 4.95
CA GLY A 145 -3.75 4.27 5.02
C GLY A 145 -4.47 4.68 3.74
N LEU A 146 -5.12 3.74 3.09
CA LEU A 146 -6.03 4.01 1.98
C LEU A 146 -7.47 3.90 2.46
N GLY A 147 -8.25 4.94 2.26
CA GLY A 147 -9.71 4.90 2.41
C GLY A 147 -10.33 3.95 1.38
N GLY A 148 -11.58 3.56 1.58
CA GLY A 148 -12.27 2.65 0.64
C GLY A 148 -12.42 3.22 -0.75
N VAL A 149 -12.50 2.34 -1.76
CA VAL A 149 -12.77 2.71 -3.16
C VAL A 149 -11.70 3.65 -3.75
N CYS A 150 -10.43 3.49 -3.34
CA CYS A 150 -9.32 4.21 -3.95
C CYS A 150 -8.82 3.46 -5.19
N ALA A 151 -8.44 4.20 -6.24
CA ALA A 151 -7.75 3.65 -7.41
C ALA A 151 -6.37 4.32 -7.55
N ILE A 152 -5.31 3.49 -7.45
CA ILE A 152 -3.93 3.96 -7.51
C ILE A 152 -3.35 3.61 -8.87
N HIS A 153 -2.92 4.64 -9.60
CA HIS A 153 -2.34 4.46 -10.93
C HIS A 153 -0.99 3.74 -10.86
N GLN A 154 -0.66 3.01 -11.92
CA GLN A 154 0.62 2.30 -12.06
C GLN A 154 1.83 3.23 -11.81
N PHE A 155 2.84 2.71 -11.11
CA PHE A 155 4.07 3.41 -10.71
C PHE A 155 3.92 4.56 -9.71
N VAL A 156 2.75 4.79 -9.16
CA VAL A 156 2.58 5.79 -8.10
C VAL A 156 3.27 5.33 -6.82
N GLN A 157 3.93 6.28 -6.16
CA GLN A 157 4.50 6.12 -4.83
C GLN A 157 3.70 6.91 -3.80
N VAL A 158 3.44 6.28 -2.65
CA VAL A 158 2.79 6.90 -1.50
C VAL A 158 3.75 6.81 -0.32
N GLY A 159 4.21 7.95 0.16
CA GLY A 159 5.18 8.04 1.24
C GLY A 159 4.62 7.56 2.58
N ALA A 160 5.52 7.20 3.50
CA ALA A 160 5.17 6.64 4.80
C ALA A 160 4.23 7.57 5.58
N HIS A 161 3.38 6.96 6.41
CA HIS A 161 2.40 7.67 7.24
C HIS A 161 1.36 8.51 6.49
N ALA A 162 1.31 8.48 5.16
CA ALA A 162 0.28 9.18 4.40
C ALA A 162 -1.10 8.51 4.56
N PHE A 163 -2.14 9.33 4.46
CA PHE A 163 -3.53 8.87 4.43
C PHE A 163 -4.24 9.42 3.20
N ILE A 164 -4.82 8.55 2.41
CA ILE A 164 -5.60 8.89 1.22
C ILE A 164 -7.08 8.69 1.52
N SER A 165 -7.88 9.74 1.34
CA SER A 165 -9.33 9.69 1.56
C SER A 165 -10.03 8.72 0.60
N GLY A 166 -11.12 8.10 1.05
CA GLY A 166 -11.90 7.20 0.22
C GLY A 166 -12.44 7.85 -1.07
N GLY A 167 -12.65 7.05 -2.09
CA GLY A 167 -13.12 7.49 -3.40
C GLY A 167 -12.07 8.23 -4.25
N SER A 168 -10.79 8.18 -3.86
CA SER A 168 -9.73 8.95 -4.52
C SER A 168 -9.15 8.24 -5.76
N LEU A 169 -8.96 9.02 -6.84
CA LEU A 169 -8.16 8.62 -8.00
C LEU A 169 -6.74 9.20 -7.84
N VAL A 170 -5.75 8.32 -7.69
CA VAL A 170 -4.37 8.70 -7.37
C VAL A 170 -3.48 8.54 -8.60
N GLY A 171 -3.22 9.64 -9.31
CA GLY A 171 -2.42 9.64 -10.53
C GLY A 171 -1.00 10.21 -10.37
N LYS A 172 -0.68 10.78 -9.21
CA LYS A 172 0.63 11.36 -8.85
C LYS A 172 1.09 10.86 -7.51
N ASP A 173 2.38 11.02 -7.22
CA ASP A 173 2.97 10.60 -5.97
C ASP A 173 2.44 11.42 -4.79
N VAL A 174 2.25 10.74 -3.67
CA VAL A 174 1.74 11.34 -2.43
C VAL A 174 2.85 11.37 -1.40
N PRO A 175 3.36 12.56 -1.03
CA PRO A 175 4.46 12.66 -0.08
C PRO A 175 4.15 12.07 1.31
N PRO A 176 5.19 11.76 2.12
CA PRO A 176 5.03 11.19 3.46
C PRO A 176 4.22 12.09 4.41
N TYR A 177 3.65 11.53 5.45
CA TYR A 177 3.01 12.21 6.60
C TYR A 177 1.75 13.02 6.31
N ILE A 178 1.26 13.08 5.09
CA ILE A 178 0.12 13.94 4.72
C ILE A 178 -1.22 13.20 4.63
N LYS A 179 -2.29 13.98 4.64
CA LYS A 179 -3.59 13.58 4.12
C LYS A 179 -3.73 14.08 2.69
N ALA A 180 -4.20 13.21 1.82
CA ALA A 180 -4.58 13.55 0.45
C ALA A 180 -6.09 13.33 0.31
N ALA A 181 -6.80 14.32 -0.23
CA ALA A 181 -8.25 14.29 -0.39
C ALA A 181 -8.67 15.18 -1.56
N ARG A 182 -9.96 15.19 -1.86
CA ARG A 182 -10.62 15.99 -2.90
C ARG A 182 -10.45 15.42 -4.31
N GLN A 183 -11.13 16.07 -5.24
CA GLN A 183 -11.09 15.78 -6.69
C GLN A 183 -10.79 17.11 -7.42
N PRO A 184 -9.66 17.23 -8.14
CA PRO A 184 -8.55 16.27 -8.21
C PRO A 184 -7.86 16.08 -6.86
N LEU A 185 -7.22 14.90 -6.66
CA LEU A 185 -6.52 14.58 -5.42
C LEU A 185 -5.47 15.63 -5.08
N SER A 186 -5.54 16.17 -3.88
CA SER A 186 -4.75 17.32 -3.46
C SER A 186 -4.29 17.18 -2.01
N TYR A 187 -3.24 17.92 -1.65
CA TYR A 187 -2.79 18.06 -0.27
C TYR A 187 -3.90 18.63 0.62
N ALA A 188 -4.25 17.91 1.66
CA ALA A 188 -5.30 18.26 2.63
C ALA A 188 -4.78 18.41 4.06
N GLY A 189 -3.50 18.73 4.21
CA GLY A 189 -2.82 18.91 5.50
C GLY A 189 -2.02 17.70 5.94
N VAL A 190 -1.30 17.83 7.05
CA VAL A 190 -0.55 16.74 7.68
C VAL A 190 -1.51 15.75 8.35
N ASN A 191 -1.17 14.47 8.34
CA ASN A 191 -1.92 13.39 8.98
C ASN A 191 -1.72 13.40 10.51
N SER A 192 -1.95 14.55 11.15
CA SER A 192 -1.65 14.78 12.56
C SER A 192 -2.33 13.76 13.49
N VAL A 193 -3.55 13.34 13.18
CA VAL A 193 -4.27 12.32 13.96
C VAL A 193 -3.57 10.97 13.88
N GLY A 194 -3.18 10.54 12.69
CA GLY A 194 -2.46 9.28 12.47
C GLY A 194 -1.09 9.31 13.15
N LEU A 195 -0.34 10.39 12.98
CA LEU A 195 0.97 10.58 13.59
C LEU A 195 0.90 10.56 15.12
N LYS A 196 -0.05 11.29 15.72
CA LYS A 196 -0.26 11.29 17.17
C LYS A 196 -0.57 9.89 17.73
N ARG A 197 -1.41 9.11 17.04
CA ARG A 197 -1.74 7.72 17.43
C ARG A 197 -0.52 6.79 17.37
N ARG A 198 0.50 7.13 16.57
CA ARG A 198 1.76 6.39 16.40
C ARG A 198 2.90 6.92 17.28
N GLY A 199 2.59 7.84 18.22
CA GLY A 199 3.55 8.33 19.21
C GLY A 199 4.42 9.51 18.75
N PHE A 200 4.13 10.14 17.61
CA PHE A 200 4.82 11.38 17.23
C PHE A 200 4.48 12.48 18.23
N THR A 201 5.50 13.20 18.69
CA THR A 201 5.31 14.34 19.59
C THR A 201 4.69 15.52 18.85
N ILE A 202 4.12 16.46 19.61
CA ILE A 202 3.53 17.67 19.02
C ILE A 202 4.58 18.49 18.29
N GLU A 203 5.80 18.55 18.82
CA GLU A 203 6.94 19.27 18.24
C GLU A 203 7.30 18.67 16.86
N LYS A 204 7.41 17.34 16.75
CA LYS A 204 7.66 16.66 15.47
C LYS A 204 6.54 16.91 14.46
N ILE A 205 5.29 16.84 14.89
CA ILE A 205 4.13 17.12 14.01
C ILE A 205 4.15 18.57 13.53
N ASN A 206 4.47 19.53 14.40
CA ASN A 206 4.59 20.93 14.01
C ASN A 206 5.76 21.15 13.05
N HIS A 207 6.89 20.49 13.26
CA HIS A 207 8.02 20.53 12.36
C HIS A 207 7.64 20.05 10.95
N ILE A 208 6.95 18.90 10.84
CA ILE A 208 6.41 18.41 9.57
C ILE A 208 5.42 19.41 8.94
N LEU A 209 4.56 20.04 9.74
CA LEU A 209 3.63 21.06 9.28
C LEU A 209 4.38 22.26 8.66
N ASP A 210 5.48 22.71 9.27
CA ASP A 210 6.27 23.83 8.77
C ASP A 210 6.99 23.49 7.46
N ILE A 211 7.49 22.25 7.29
CA ILE A 211 8.03 21.76 6.02
C ILE A 211 6.96 21.87 4.92
N TYR A 212 5.74 21.38 5.16
CA TYR A 212 4.67 21.43 4.17
C TYR A 212 4.11 22.83 3.93
N ARG A 213 4.22 23.76 4.89
CA ARG A 213 3.95 25.20 4.68
C ARG A 213 4.95 25.80 3.70
N ILE A 214 6.21 25.45 3.78
CA ILE A 214 7.23 25.90 2.84
C ILE A 214 6.93 25.36 1.44
N LEU A 215 6.70 24.04 1.32
CA LEU A 215 6.43 23.37 0.04
C LEU A 215 5.20 23.91 -0.69
N TYR A 216 4.14 24.24 0.03
CA TYR A 216 2.85 24.54 -0.60
C TYR A 216 2.36 25.98 -0.44
N ASN A 217 2.93 26.80 0.46
CA ASN A 217 2.37 28.09 0.83
C ASN A 217 3.31 29.29 0.64
N LYS A 218 4.62 29.09 0.46
CA LYS A 218 5.58 30.23 0.29
C LYS A 218 5.63 30.82 -1.12
N GLY A 219 4.83 30.34 -2.07
CA GLY A 219 4.87 30.82 -3.45
C GLY A 219 6.11 30.38 -4.24
N LEU A 220 6.92 29.50 -3.69
CA LEU A 220 8.07 28.87 -4.34
C LEU A 220 7.61 27.76 -5.27
N ASN A 221 8.38 27.50 -6.34
CA ASN A 221 8.23 26.23 -7.06
C ASN A 221 8.85 25.08 -6.24
N THR A 222 8.57 23.83 -6.63
CA THR A 222 9.02 22.65 -5.86
C THR A 222 10.55 22.63 -5.68
N SER A 223 11.33 22.91 -6.71
CA SER A 223 12.80 22.89 -6.62
C SER A 223 13.32 23.94 -5.66
N GLN A 224 12.83 25.18 -5.76
CA GLN A 224 13.18 26.25 -4.84
C GLN A 224 12.79 25.96 -3.38
N ALA A 225 11.63 25.32 -3.18
CA ALA A 225 11.19 24.91 -1.85
C ALA A 225 12.09 23.83 -1.25
N LEU A 226 12.56 22.88 -2.06
CA LEU A 226 13.49 21.85 -1.61
C LEU A 226 14.87 22.43 -1.27
N GLU A 227 15.41 23.32 -2.11
CA GLU A 227 16.65 24.03 -1.84
C GLU A 227 16.57 24.81 -0.51
N PHE A 228 15.50 25.57 -0.31
CA PHE A 228 15.26 26.29 0.95
C PHE A 228 15.21 25.32 2.16
N LEU A 229 14.54 24.17 2.02
CA LEU A 229 14.46 23.18 3.10
C LEU A 229 15.82 22.57 3.45
N GLU A 230 16.68 22.37 2.46
CA GLU A 230 18.02 21.80 2.68
C GLU A 230 18.99 22.79 3.28
N GLU A 231 18.93 24.05 2.89
CA GLU A 231 19.87 25.10 3.29
C GLU A 231 19.48 25.78 4.60
N GLU A 232 18.20 26.11 4.77
CA GLU A 232 17.72 27.01 5.83
C GLU A 232 16.86 26.32 6.89
N PHE A 233 16.42 25.06 6.66
CA PHE A 233 15.54 24.39 7.61
C PHE A 233 16.30 23.33 8.42
N PRO A 234 16.04 23.19 9.73
CA PRO A 234 16.76 22.21 10.57
C PRO A 234 16.74 20.80 10.01
N ALA A 235 17.89 20.15 9.96
CA ALA A 235 18.02 18.77 9.54
C ALA A 235 17.34 17.83 10.55
N THR A 236 16.38 17.06 10.06
CA THR A 236 15.69 15.99 10.82
C THR A 236 15.39 14.83 9.89
N ASP A 237 15.20 13.65 10.47
CA ASP A 237 14.85 12.46 9.69
C ASP A 237 13.59 12.70 8.84
N GLU A 238 12.58 13.38 9.40
CA GLU A 238 11.33 13.68 8.71
C GLU A 238 11.53 14.65 7.53
N ARG A 239 12.39 15.69 7.71
CA ARG A 239 12.73 16.59 6.61
C ARG A 239 13.44 15.85 5.49
N ASP A 240 14.44 15.06 5.83
CA ASP A 240 15.25 14.36 4.85
C ASP A 240 14.45 13.31 4.09
N GLU A 241 13.55 12.59 4.76
CA GLU A 241 12.60 11.66 4.11
C GLU A 241 11.67 12.38 3.12
N ILE A 242 11.11 13.54 3.51
CA ILE A 242 10.21 14.31 2.63
C ILE A 242 10.97 14.84 1.41
N VAL A 243 12.15 15.42 1.62
CA VAL A 243 12.98 15.98 0.54
C VAL A 243 13.41 14.87 -0.43
N THR A 244 13.93 13.77 0.08
CA THR A 244 14.35 12.61 -0.73
C THR A 244 13.18 12.06 -1.55
N PHE A 245 12.04 11.82 -0.92
CA PHE A 245 10.85 11.33 -1.61
C PHE A 245 10.45 12.24 -2.79
N ILE A 246 10.46 13.55 -2.57
CA ILE A 246 10.04 14.52 -3.61
C ILE A 246 11.06 14.60 -4.73
N ARG A 247 12.37 14.53 -4.43
CA ARG A 247 13.43 14.52 -5.45
C ARG A 247 13.39 13.28 -6.32
N GLU A 248 13.09 12.13 -5.74
CA GLU A 248 13.02 10.84 -6.45
C GLU A 248 11.70 10.62 -7.19
N SER A 249 10.70 11.48 -6.98
CA SER A 249 9.39 11.36 -7.61
C SER A 249 9.48 11.57 -9.13
N SER A 250 9.34 10.50 -9.89
CA SER A 250 9.33 10.53 -11.36
C SER A 250 7.99 11.03 -11.95
N ARG A 251 6.90 10.88 -11.21
CA ARG A 251 5.55 11.28 -11.63
C ARG A 251 5.16 12.69 -11.20
N GLY A 252 6.00 13.32 -10.36
CA GLY A 252 5.68 14.54 -9.64
C GLY A 252 4.62 14.32 -8.56
N ILE A 253 4.65 15.18 -7.55
CA ILE A 253 3.78 15.07 -6.39
C ILE A 253 2.41 15.72 -6.60
N ILE A 254 1.42 15.32 -5.79
CA ILE A 254 0.12 16.00 -5.73
C ILE A 254 0.30 17.47 -5.34
N LYS A 255 -0.56 18.36 -5.87
CA LYS A 255 -0.53 19.79 -5.61
C LYS A 255 -1.44 20.17 -4.44
N ARG A 256 -1.31 21.41 -3.97
CA ARG A 256 -2.33 22.04 -3.13
C ARG A 256 -3.60 22.27 -3.95
N PHE A 257 -4.75 22.13 -3.31
CA PHE A 257 -6.01 22.52 -3.91
C PHE A 257 -6.06 24.06 -4.10
N THR A 258 -6.31 24.49 -5.32
CA THR A 258 -6.63 25.88 -5.65
C THR A 258 -8.07 25.90 -6.14
N LYS A 259 -8.96 26.69 -5.49
CA LYS A 259 -10.31 26.93 -6.03
C LYS A 259 -10.17 27.50 -7.45
N GLY A 260 -10.64 26.77 -8.45
CA GLY A 260 -10.80 27.32 -9.80
C GLY A 260 -11.92 28.35 -9.81
N ASN A 261 -11.82 29.37 -10.67
CA ASN A 261 -12.91 30.31 -10.94
C ASN A 261 -14.03 29.59 -11.73
N GLY A 262 -14.78 28.71 -11.08
CA GLY A 262 -15.82 27.92 -11.76
C GLY A 262 -16.54 26.88 -10.88
N ASP A 263 -16.13 26.73 -9.61
CA ASP A 263 -16.69 25.70 -8.71
C ASP A 263 -17.85 26.21 -7.80
N ASP A 264 -18.64 27.16 -8.23
CA ASP A 264 -19.75 27.73 -7.43
C ASP A 264 -21.11 27.03 -7.63
N ASP A 265 -21.20 25.93 -8.36
CA ASP A 265 -22.46 25.23 -8.61
C ASP A 265 -22.43 23.74 -8.19
N ILE A 266 -22.39 23.46 -6.88
CA ILE A 266 -22.98 22.24 -6.31
C ILE A 266 -23.87 22.67 -5.14
N PRO A 267 -25.21 22.55 -5.29
CA PRO A 267 -26.13 22.77 -4.17
C PRO A 267 -25.93 21.72 -3.09
N ASN A 268 -26.09 22.13 -1.83
CA ASN A 268 -26.03 21.31 -0.61
C ASN A 268 -26.99 20.12 -0.64
#